data_f7383a4326f780e0eeca5cb51c79a1b5
#
_entry.id   f7383a4326f780e0eeca5cb51c79a1b5
#
_cell.length_a   1.000
_cell.length_b   1.000
_cell.length_c   1.000
_cell.angle_alpha   90.00
_cell.angle_beta   90.00
_cell.angle_gamma   90.00
#
_symmetry.space_group_name_H-M   'P 1'
#
loop_
_entity.id
_entity.type
_entity.pdbx_description
1 polymer ?
#
loop_
_entity_poly.entity_id
_entity_poly.type
_entity_poly.pdbx_seq_one_letter_code
_entity_poly.pdbx_strand_id
1 'polypeptide(L)'
;MQNFVLQLLADLAKYDLDGIILDRCRYDDYGLESDFSDISKQKFEEYIGETVANFPADIMAPGTDELPSEQPAYFKKWLEFRVKVIHDFIVKARDKVKSVNNNIKFGVYVGAWYSTYYTSGVNWASPKYNTSTYYPKWATADYKNYGYADHLDYIFLGAYASVNNIYGSGEWTMEGFCKNGRELLQGDVPFAGGPDIGNSTGWTDGGQSAKIPDAIDACINNSDGFFAFDLCHIKMYDYWNAFKTGFDKYLESIEE
;
A
#
# COMPACT_ATOMS: atom_id res chain seq x y z
N MET A 1 13.77 6.33 16.65
CA MET A 1 13.37 6.78 15.31
C MET A 1 11.90 7.18 15.25
N GLN A 2 10.93 6.34 15.65
CA GLN A 2 9.48 6.69 15.59
C GLN A 2 9.16 8.06 16.21
N ASN A 3 9.64 8.36 17.42
CA ASN A 3 9.39 9.65 18.08
C ASN A 3 9.88 10.86 17.28
N PHE A 4 10.98 10.72 16.54
CA PHE A 4 11.48 11.79 15.67
C PHE A 4 10.51 12.04 14.50
N VAL A 5 10.04 10.98 13.84
CA VAL A 5 9.07 11.11 12.74
C VAL A 5 7.74 11.68 13.23
N LEU A 6 7.25 11.22 14.40
CA LEU A 6 6.03 11.76 15.02
C LEU A 6 6.17 13.27 15.33
N GLN A 7 7.34 13.71 15.79
CA GLN A 7 7.58 15.14 16.02
C GLN A 7 7.61 15.93 14.71
N LEU A 8 8.24 15.39 13.67
CA LEU A 8 8.24 16.01 12.34
C LEU A 8 6.81 16.17 11.77
N LEU A 9 5.98 15.12 11.90
CA LEU A 9 4.57 15.17 11.51
C LEU A 9 3.79 16.22 12.31
N ALA A 10 4.06 16.32 13.62
CA ALA A 10 3.45 17.37 14.46
C ALA A 10 3.87 18.78 14.03
N ASP A 11 5.11 18.96 13.61
CA ASP A 11 5.60 20.25 13.12
C ASP A 11 4.98 20.60 11.76
N LEU A 12 4.85 19.63 10.84
CA LEU A 12 4.14 19.81 9.58
C LEU A 12 2.66 20.16 9.79
N ALA A 13 2.01 19.54 10.77
CA ALA A 13 0.59 19.77 11.07
C ALA A 13 0.29 21.20 11.62
N LYS A 14 1.29 22.02 11.89
CA LYS A 14 1.13 23.44 12.25
C LYS A 14 0.92 24.35 11.05
N TYR A 15 1.22 23.86 9.85
CA TYR A 15 1.02 24.62 8.61
C TYR A 15 -0.40 24.44 8.09
N ASP A 16 -0.81 25.36 7.22
CA ASP A 16 -2.11 25.31 6.53
C ASP A 16 -2.05 24.29 5.39
N LEU A 17 -2.29 23.03 5.74
CA LEU A 17 -2.25 21.88 4.84
C LEU A 17 -3.62 21.23 4.78
N ASP A 18 -4.05 20.83 3.58
CA ASP A 18 -5.27 20.05 3.39
C ASP A 18 -5.08 18.58 3.84
N GLY A 19 -3.87 18.03 3.63
CA GLY A 19 -3.59 16.64 3.96
C GLY A 19 -2.11 16.31 4.08
N ILE A 20 -1.83 15.19 4.74
CA ILE A 20 -0.50 14.58 4.85
C ILE A 20 -0.60 13.13 4.37
N ILE A 21 0.29 12.74 3.47
CA ILE A 21 0.43 11.37 2.98
C ILE A 21 1.74 10.77 3.48
N LEU A 22 1.69 9.58 4.05
CA LEU A 22 2.88 8.77 4.29
C LEU A 22 3.14 7.91 3.06
N ASP A 23 4.30 8.11 2.44
CA ASP A 23 4.82 7.24 1.39
C ASP A 23 5.85 6.28 1.98
N ARG A 24 5.90 5.04 1.46
CA ARG A 24 6.85 4.00 1.85
C ARG A 24 6.92 3.73 3.37
N CYS A 25 5.79 3.90 4.08
CA CYS A 25 5.66 3.50 5.48
C CYS A 25 5.55 1.97 5.57
N ARG A 26 6.66 1.29 5.31
CA ARG A 26 6.77 -0.16 5.15
C ARG A 26 8.21 -0.64 5.36
N TYR A 27 8.40 -1.95 5.48
CA TYR A 27 9.71 -2.56 5.28
C TYR A 27 10.11 -2.45 3.80
N ASP A 28 11.40 -2.53 3.51
CA ASP A 28 11.91 -2.38 2.14
C ASP A 28 11.49 -3.56 1.24
N ASP A 29 11.73 -3.45 -0.05
CA ASP A 29 11.26 -4.39 -1.07
C ASP A 29 11.77 -5.84 -0.85
N TYR A 30 12.95 -5.99 -0.24
CA TYR A 30 13.49 -7.28 0.25
C TYR A 30 13.19 -7.52 1.74
N GLY A 31 12.05 -7.04 2.20
CA GLY A 31 11.71 -6.94 3.61
C GLY A 31 11.59 -8.27 4.36
N LEU A 32 11.33 -9.40 3.67
CA LEU A 32 11.27 -10.70 4.34
C LEU A 32 12.58 -11.07 5.02
N GLU A 33 13.72 -10.70 4.45
CA GLU A 33 15.07 -10.99 4.96
C GLU A 33 15.56 -9.97 5.99
N SER A 34 14.74 -9.03 6.40
CA SER A 34 15.13 -7.91 7.23
C SER A 34 14.56 -7.98 8.64
N ASP A 35 15.19 -7.17 9.54
CA ASP A 35 14.73 -6.92 10.90
C ASP A 35 14.97 -8.08 11.88
N PHE A 36 16.02 -8.87 11.66
CA PHE A 36 16.44 -9.93 12.59
C PHE A 36 17.41 -9.43 13.67
N SER A 37 17.19 -8.21 14.18
CA SER A 37 17.96 -7.66 15.29
C SER A 37 17.51 -8.24 16.65
N ASP A 38 18.38 -8.13 17.65
CA ASP A 38 18.04 -8.52 19.03
C ASP A 38 16.84 -7.75 19.57
N ILE A 39 16.68 -6.48 19.16
CA ILE A 39 15.52 -5.65 19.55
C ILE A 39 14.23 -6.21 18.94
N SER A 40 14.27 -6.60 17.67
CA SER A 40 13.10 -7.16 16.99
C SER A 40 12.76 -8.53 17.54
N LYS A 41 13.79 -9.35 17.84
CA LYS A 41 13.61 -10.62 18.54
C LYS A 41 12.89 -10.41 19.87
N GLN A 42 13.42 -9.54 20.73
CA GLN A 42 12.79 -9.26 22.03
C GLN A 42 11.33 -8.83 21.91
N LYS A 43 11.04 -7.88 21.01
CA LYS A 43 9.67 -7.40 20.80
C LYS A 43 8.73 -8.47 20.23
N PHE A 44 9.25 -9.35 19.40
CA PHE A 44 8.48 -10.46 18.87
C PHE A 44 8.17 -11.48 19.97
N GLU A 45 9.17 -11.85 20.80
CA GLU A 45 8.97 -12.74 21.95
C GLU A 45 7.97 -12.15 22.97
N GLU A 46 8.05 -10.85 23.23
CA GLU A 46 7.04 -10.13 24.03
C GLU A 46 5.63 -10.22 23.39
N TYR A 47 5.54 -10.13 22.08
CA TYR A 47 4.28 -10.20 21.34
C TYR A 47 3.65 -11.58 21.39
N ILE A 48 4.43 -12.65 21.19
CA ILE A 48 3.92 -14.03 21.21
C ILE A 48 3.82 -14.62 22.62
N GLY A 49 4.46 -13.99 23.62
CA GLY A 49 4.47 -14.45 25.02
C GLY A 49 5.37 -15.64 25.30
N GLU A 50 6.30 -15.95 24.40
CA GLU A 50 7.22 -17.09 24.52
C GLU A 50 8.59 -16.78 23.89
N THR A 51 9.62 -17.59 24.24
CA THR A 51 10.97 -17.42 23.71
C THR A 51 11.16 -18.24 22.43
N VAL A 52 11.77 -17.63 21.42
CA VAL A 52 12.15 -18.30 20.16
C VAL A 52 13.54 -18.90 20.30
N ALA A 53 13.64 -20.22 20.32
CA ALA A 53 14.86 -20.94 20.62
C ALA A 53 15.96 -20.74 19.55
N ASN A 54 15.57 -20.79 18.26
CA ASN A 54 16.51 -20.70 17.15
C ASN A 54 16.15 -19.48 16.28
N PHE A 55 16.34 -18.28 16.80
CA PHE A 55 16.10 -17.06 16.02
C PHE A 55 17.30 -16.78 15.09
N PRO A 56 17.13 -16.46 13.77
CA PRO A 56 15.85 -16.33 13.08
C PRO A 56 15.32 -17.61 12.40
N ALA A 57 15.98 -18.75 12.54
CA ALA A 57 15.65 -19.97 11.80
C ALA A 57 14.22 -20.48 12.04
N ASP A 58 13.70 -20.32 13.28
CA ASP A 58 12.32 -20.71 13.60
C ASP A 58 11.28 -19.72 13.02
N ILE A 59 11.75 -18.62 12.41
CA ILE A 59 10.93 -17.56 11.79
C ILE A 59 11.02 -17.64 10.27
N MET A 60 12.26 -17.65 9.74
CA MET A 60 12.54 -17.64 8.30
C MET A 60 13.94 -18.14 8.02
N ALA A 61 14.09 -18.92 6.97
CA ALA A 61 15.43 -19.27 6.48
C ALA A 61 16.07 -18.02 5.83
N PRO A 62 17.34 -17.71 6.11
CA PRO A 62 18.06 -16.63 5.45
C PRO A 62 18.06 -16.82 3.93
N GLY A 63 17.93 -15.73 3.18
CA GLY A 63 17.88 -15.74 1.71
C GLY A 63 16.52 -16.13 1.13
N THR A 64 15.45 -16.12 1.93
CA THR A 64 14.09 -16.43 1.47
C THR A 64 13.36 -15.13 1.11
N ASP A 65 13.10 -14.89 -0.15
CA ASP A 65 12.33 -13.77 -0.70
C ASP A 65 10.90 -14.18 -1.11
N GLU A 66 10.60 -15.47 -1.14
CA GLU A 66 9.31 -16.05 -1.48
C GLU A 66 8.68 -16.82 -0.31
N LEU A 67 7.41 -17.19 -0.47
CA LEU A 67 6.74 -18.06 0.50
C LEU A 67 7.42 -19.43 0.56
N PRO A 68 7.99 -19.83 1.70
CA PRO A 68 8.63 -21.13 1.82
C PRO A 68 7.60 -22.25 1.69
N SER A 69 7.97 -23.33 1.01
CA SER A 69 7.14 -24.56 0.87
C SER A 69 6.92 -25.23 2.23
N GLU A 70 7.95 -25.21 3.07
CA GLU A 70 7.88 -25.63 4.47
C GLU A 70 8.11 -24.39 5.33
N GLN A 71 7.07 -24.01 6.07
CA GLN A 71 7.11 -22.80 6.88
C GLN A 71 7.66 -23.09 8.27
N PRO A 72 8.66 -22.31 8.75
CA PRO A 72 9.09 -22.37 10.14
C PRO A 72 7.93 -22.12 11.12
N ALA A 73 8.09 -22.58 12.36
CA ALA A 73 7.02 -22.61 13.36
C ALA A 73 6.35 -21.24 13.58
N TYR A 74 7.12 -20.16 13.54
CA TYR A 74 6.64 -18.80 13.79
C TYR A 74 6.49 -17.93 12.54
N PHE A 75 6.64 -18.48 11.33
CA PHE A 75 6.64 -17.69 10.09
C PHE A 75 5.42 -16.75 9.98
N LYS A 76 4.19 -17.30 10.08
CA LYS A 76 2.97 -16.49 9.97
C LYS A 76 2.81 -15.49 11.12
N LYS A 77 3.23 -15.86 12.33
CA LYS A 77 3.19 -14.95 13.49
C LYS A 77 4.21 -13.82 13.36
N TRP A 78 5.34 -14.06 12.72
CA TRP A 78 6.29 -13.01 12.40
C TRP A 78 5.72 -12.03 11.37
N LEU A 79 5.07 -12.50 10.31
CA LEU A 79 4.39 -11.62 9.35
C LEU A 79 3.29 -10.79 10.03
N GLU A 80 2.50 -11.39 10.91
CA GLU A 80 1.49 -10.71 11.71
C GLU A 80 2.12 -9.63 12.63
N PHE A 81 3.22 -9.95 13.31
CA PHE A 81 3.95 -8.99 14.12
C PHE A 81 4.46 -7.80 13.31
N ARG A 82 4.98 -8.03 12.11
CA ARG A 82 5.49 -6.96 11.24
C ARG A 82 4.38 -6.00 10.80
N VAL A 83 3.23 -6.52 10.38
CA VAL A 83 2.10 -5.66 10.02
C VAL A 83 1.57 -4.90 11.24
N LYS A 84 1.60 -5.51 12.44
CA LYS A 84 1.29 -4.81 13.69
C LYS A 84 2.21 -3.63 13.93
N VAL A 85 3.50 -3.77 13.72
CA VAL A 85 4.48 -2.67 13.90
C VAL A 85 4.16 -1.49 13.00
N ILE A 86 3.82 -1.74 11.73
CA ILE A 86 3.44 -0.69 10.77
C ILE A 86 2.07 -0.09 11.12
N HIS A 87 1.08 -0.92 11.40
CA HIS A 87 -0.25 -0.49 11.84
C HIS A 87 -0.16 0.45 13.04
N ASP A 88 0.52 0.04 14.10
CA ASP A 88 0.63 0.82 15.34
C ASP A 88 1.34 2.16 15.11
N PHE A 89 2.30 2.20 14.18
CA PHE A 89 2.94 3.45 13.80
C PHE A 89 2.00 4.37 13.02
N ILE A 90 1.25 3.85 12.05
CA ILE A 90 0.28 4.64 11.26
C ILE A 90 -0.79 5.25 12.17
N VAL A 91 -1.34 4.46 13.10
CA VAL A 91 -2.32 4.96 14.08
C VAL A 91 -1.74 6.09 14.92
N LYS A 92 -0.52 5.90 15.47
CA LYS A 92 0.18 6.95 16.25
C LYS A 92 0.46 8.21 15.40
N ALA A 93 0.84 8.04 14.15
CA ALA A 93 1.13 9.14 13.23
C ALA A 93 -0.15 9.94 12.94
N ARG A 94 -1.25 9.28 12.60
CA ARG A 94 -2.57 9.90 12.44
C ARG A 94 -2.99 10.66 13.69
N ASP A 95 -2.93 10.01 14.86
CA ASP A 95 -3.33 10.62 16.13
C ASP A 95 -2.47 11.84 16.47
N LYS A 96 -1.18 11.76 16.16
CA LYS A 96 -0.26 12.87 16.36
C LYS A 96 -0.60 14.08 15.47
N VAL A 97 -0.87 13.86 14.19
CA VAL A 97 -1.32 14.91 13.26
C VAL A 97 -2.64 15.53 13.74
N LYS A 98 -3.64 14.69 13.99
CA LYS A 98 -4.98 15.11 14.42
C LYS A 98 -4.97 15.85 15.77
N SER A 99 -4.04 15.53 16.67
CA SER A 99 -3.88 16.23 17.94
C SER A 99 -3.39 17.67 17.80
N VAL A 100 -2.72 18.00 16.68
CA VAL A 100 -2.24 19.34 16.36
C VAL A 100 -3.25 20.11 15.52
N ASN A 101 -3.77 19.48 14.45
CA ASN A 101 -4.80 20.04 13.59
C ASN A 101 -5.72 18.91 13.08
N ASN A 102 -6.92 18.85 13.63
CA ASN A 102 -7.90 17.82 13.29
C ASN A 102 -8.49 17.95 11.88
N ASN A 103 -8.32 19.10 11.22
CA ASN A 103 -8.84 19.34 9.88
C ASN A 103 -7.95 18.73 8.79
N ILE A 104 -6.65 18.53 9.07
CA ILE A 104 -5.71 17.94 8.11
C ILE A 104 -6.14 16.49 7.82
N LYS A 105 -6.35 16.17 6.56
CA LYS A 105 -6.59 14.80 6.13
C LYS A 105 -5.31 13.98 6.26
N PHE A 106 -5.42 12.75 6.75
CA PHE A 106 -4.29 11.84 6.92
C PHE A 106 -4.46 10.61 6.05
N GLY A 107 -3.48 10.31 5.23
CA GLY A 107 -3.53 9.19 4.30
C GLY A 107 -2.19 8.52 4.09
N VAL A 108 -2.21 7.46 3.32
CA VAL A 108 -1.02 6.73 2.89
C VAL A 108 -1.03 6.52 1.38
N TYR A 109 0.18 6.38 0.81
CA TYR A 109 0.38 5.82 -0.51
C TYR A 109 0.92 4.39 -0.37
N VAL A 110 0.30 3.44 -1.08
CA VAL A 110 0.68 2.02 -1.07
C VAL A 110 0.50 1.39 -2.45
N GLY A 111 1.20 0.29 -2.70
CA GLY A 111 0.97 -0.52 -3.89
C GLY A 111 -0.32 -1.35 -3.78
N ALA A 112 -1.04 -1.47 -4.89
CA ALA A 112 -2.28 -2.23 -4.94
C ALA A 112 -2.09 -3.76 -4.97
N TRP A 113 -0.87 -4.27 -5.11
CA TRP A 113 -0.53 -5.71 -5.13
C TRP A 113 -0.58 -6.34 -3.73
N TYR A 114 -1.76 -6.40 -3.16
CA TYR A 114 -2.00 -6.87 -1.79
C TYR A 114 -1.53 -8.30 -1.54
N SER A 115 -1.68 -9.18 -2.53
CA SER A 115 -1.33 -10.60 -2.43
C SER A 115 0.12 -10.86 -2.05
N THR A 116 1.03 -9.95 -2.38
CA THR A 116 2.46 -10.02 -2.08
C THR A 116 2.94 -8.98 -1.05
N TYR A 117 2.08 -8.06 -0.62
CA TYR A 117 2.47 -6.93 0.22
C TYR A 117 2.79 -7.31 1.68
N TYR A 118 2.46 -8.55 2.08
CA TYR A 118 2.93 -9.16 3.35
C TYR A 118 4.46 -9.14 3.45
N THR A 119 5.19 -9.21 2.32
CA THR A 119 6.66 -9.15 2.29
C THR A 119 7.19 -7.84 2.84
N SER A 120 6.48 -6.75 2.63
CA SER A 120 6.81 -5.41 3.12
C SER A 120 6.16 -5.07 4.47
N GLY A 121 5.53 -6.04 5.14
CA GLY A 121 4.91 -5.84 6.45
C GLY A 121 3.74 -4.86 6.45
N VAL A 122 2.97 -4.82 5.37
CA VAL A 122 1.86 -3.87 5.20
C VAL A 122 0.53 -4.61 5.08
N ASN A 123 -0.46 -4.15 5.85
CA ASN A 123 -1.85 -4.55 5.71
C ASN A 123 -2.73 -3.29 5.60
N TRP A 124 -2.88 -2.78 4.37
CA TRP A 124 -3.71 -1.61 4.11
C TRP A 124 -5.21 -1.91 3.95
N ALA A 125 -5.60 -3.18 4.05
CA ALA A 125 -7.01 -3.56 3.98
C ALA A 125 -7.82 -3.08 5.20
N SER A 126 -9.13 -3.13 5.06
CA SER A 126 -10.05 -2.99 6.18
C SER A 126 -9.90 -4.16 7.19
N PRO A 127 -10.01 -3.95 8.50
CA PRO A 127 -10.08 -5.03 9.48
C PRO A 127 -11.33 -5.91 9.31
N LYS A 128 -12.33 -5.48 8.53
CA LYS A 128 -13.50 -6.28 8.14
C LYS A 128 -13.17 -7.35 7.11
N TYR A 129 -12.10 -7.13 6.30
CA TYR A 129 -11.66 -8.10 5.31
C TYR A 129 -10.89 -9.24 5.96
N ASN A 130 -11.41 -10.47 5.87
CA ASN A 130 -10.77 -11.63 6.49
C ASN A 130 -9.61 -12.16 5.62
N THR A 131 -8.45 -11.54 5.76
CA THR A 131 -7.25 -11.87 4.98
C THR A 131 -6.90 -13.37 5.00
N SER A 132 -7.03 -14.05 6.14
CA SER A 132 -6.66 -15.46 6.25
C SER A 132 -7.57 -16.42 5.46
N THR A 133 -8.78 -16.00 5.11
CA THR A 133 -9.69 -16.77 4.26
C THR A 133 -9.16 -16.85 2.82
N TYR A 134 -8.62 -15.75 2.31
CA TYR A 134 -8.14 -15.67 0.93
C TYR A 134 -6.64 -15.98 0.80
N TYR A 135 -5.88 -15.72 1.85
CA TYR A 135 -4.42 -15.88 1.90
C TYR A 135 -3.95 -16.78 3.05
N PRO A 136 -4.49 -18.02 3.18
CA PRO A 136 -4.19 -18.91 4.32
C PRO A 136 -2.72 -19.35 4.37
N LYS A 137 -1.97 -19.19 3.28
CA LYS A 137 -0.56 -19.58 3.24
C LYS A 137 0.34 -18.69 4.09
N TRP A 138 -0.03 -17.42 4.27
CA TRP A 138 0.81 -16.47 5.01
C TRP A 138 0.07 -15.67 6.09
N ALA A 139 -1.24 -15.53 6.01
CA ALA A 139 -2.01 -14.82 7.03
C ALA A 139 -2.47 -15.73 8.16
N THR A 140 -2.41 -15.25 9.39
CA THR A 140 -3.07 -15.84 10.56
C THR A 140 -4.52 -15.35 10.65
N ALA A 141 -5.33 -15.93 11.53
CA ALA A 141 -6.69 -15.46 11.77
C ALA A 141 -6.73 -14.01 12.31
N ASP A 142 -5.70 -13.60 13.05
CA ASP A 142 -5.60 -12.28 13.67
C ASP A 142 -4.95 -11.22 12.76
N TYR A 143 -4.38 -11.61 11.62
CA TYR A 143 -3.72 -10.69 10.67
C TYR A 143 -4.62 -9.52 10.27
N LYS A 144 -5.91 -9.75 10.08
CA LYS A 144 -6.90 -8.72 9.74
C LYS A 144 -7.02 -7.61 10.79
N ASN A 145 -6.74 -7.91 12.07
CA ASN A 145 -6.83 -6.93 13.16
C ASN A 145 -5.80 -5.80 13.05
N TYR A 146 -4.82 -5.98 12.18
CA TYR A 146 -3.79 -4.98 11.87
C TYR A 146 -3.96 -4.36 10.47
N GLY A 147 -5.15 -4.50 9.89
CA GLY A 147 -5.59 -3.67 8.78
C GLY A 147 -5.83 -2.24 9.27
N TYR A 148 -5.44 -1.24 8.48
CA TYR A 148 -5.47 0.16 8.95
C TYR A 148 -6.34 1.09 8.10
N ALA A 149 -7.13 0.56 7.17
CA ALA A 149 -7.99 1.37 6.31
C ALA A 149 -8.93 2.31 7.09
N ASP A 150 -9.54 1.81 8.18
CA ASP A 150 -10.48 2.53 9.04
C ASP A 150 -9.82 3.64 9.89
N HIS A 151 -8.50 3.73 9.86
CA HIS A 151 -7.74 4.79 10.51
C HIS A 151 -7.36 5.96 9.58
N LEU A 152 -7.70 5.89 8.29
CA LEU A 152 -7.30 6.85 7.27
C LEU A 152 -8.47 7.71 6.81
N ASP A 153 -8.16 8.94 6.35
CA ASP A 153 -9.13 9.80 5.68
C ASP A 153 -9.15 9.56 4.16
N TYR A 154 -8.07 9.03 3.59
CA TYR A 154 -7.93 8.62 2.20
C TYR A 154 -6.71 7.70 1.99
N ILE A 155 -6.68 7.00 0.85
CA ILE A 155 -5.56 6.13 0.48
C ILE A 155 -5.28 6.25 -1.03
N PHE A 156 -4.00 6.26 -1.41
CA PHE A 156 -3.56 6.17 -2.79
C PHE A 156 -3.06 4.76 -3.08
N LEU A 157 -3.73 4.09 -4.02
CA LEU A 157 -3.39 2.73 -4.45
C LEU A 157 -2.67 2.77 -5.81
N GLY A 158 -1.37 2.46 -5.80
CA GLY A 158 -0.57 2.33 -7.01
C GLY A 158 -1.00 1.13 -7.85
N ALA A 159 -1.81 1.36 -8.88
CA ALA A 159 -2.24 0.35 -9.84
C ALA A 159 -1.16 0.13 -10.92
N TYR A 160 0.04 -0.30 -10.49
CA TYR A 160 1.24 -0.37 -11.31
C TYR A 160 1.28 -1.66 -12.12
N ALA A 161 0.65 -1.64 -13.28
CA ALA A 161 0.67 -2.74 -14.23
C ALA A 161 1.42 -2.36 -15.51
N SER A 162 1.81 -3.37 -16.29
CA SER A 162 2.42 -3.12 -17.59
C SER A 162 1.46 -2.42 -18.55
N VAL A 163 2.01 -1.75 -19.56
CA VAL A 163 1.24 -1.03 -20.59
C VAL A 163 0.21 -1.91 -21.33
N ASN A 164 0.42 -3.22 -21.33
CA ASN A 164 -0.49 -4.18 -21.96
C ASN A 164 -1.56 -4.75 -21.00
N ASN A 165 -1.46 -4.43 -19.72
CA ASN A 165 -2.33 -4.95 -18.66
C ASN A 165 -3.16 -3.82 -18.03
N ILE A 166 -3.84 -3.02 -18.86
CA ILE A 166 -4.68 -1.90 -18.38
C ILE A 166 -6.02 -2.44 -17.88
N TYR A 167 -6.75 -3.16 -18.74
CA TYR A 167 -8.06 -3.72 -18.42
C TYR A 167 -7.97 -5.21 -18.04
N GLY A 168 -8.91 -5.67 -17.23
CA GLY A 168 -9.06 -7.07 -16.85
C GLY A 168 -9.48 -7.25 -15.39
N SER A 169 -9.89 -8.47 -15.04
CA SER A 169 -10.29 -8.83 -13.67
C SER A 169 -9.15 -9.38 -12.81
N GLY A 170 -8.00 -9.66 -13.41
CA GLY A 170 -6.84 -10.17 -12.69
C GLY A 170 -6.17 -9.07 -11.85
N GLU A 171 -5.67 -9.42 -10.68
CA GLU A 171 -5.01 -8.47 -9.76
C GLU A 171 -3.94 -7.62 -10.48
N TRP A 172 -3.16 -8.23 -11.38
CA TRP A 172 -2.06 -7.55 -12.07
C TRP A 172 -2.48 -6.79 -13.35
N THR A 173 -3.70 -6.24 -13.34
CA THR A 173 -4.15 -5.23 -14.30
C THR A 173 -4.51 -3.94 -13.56
N MET A 174 -4.46 -2.77 -14.21
CA MET A 174 -4.81 -1.50 -13.55
C MET A 174 -6.25 -1.51 -13.05
N GLU A 175 -7.17 -1.98 -13.88
CA GLU A 175 -8.57 -2.14 -13.52
C GLU A 175 -8.75 -3.14 -12.37
N GLY A 176 -8.08 -4.30 -12.43
CA GLY A 176 -8.16 -5.35 -11.41
C GLY A 176 -7.59 -4.90 -10.08
N PHE A 177 -6.49 -4.16 -10.07
CA PHE A 177 -5.96 -3.54 -8.85
C PHE A 177 -6.96 -2.61 -8.16
N CYS A 178 -7.66 -1.76 -8.93
CA CYS A 178 -8.67 -0.86 -8.36
C CYS A 178 -9.91 -1.63 -7.86
N LYS A 179 -10.38 -2.63 -8.60
CA LYS A 179 -11.51 -3.49 -8.18
C LYS A 179 -11.19 -4.26 -6.90
N ASN A 180 -10.00 -4.86 -6.82
CA ASN A 180 -9.52 -5.53 -5.60
C ASN A 180 -9.37 -4.54 -4.44
N GLY A 181 -8.88 -3.33 -4.71
CA GLY A 181 -8.79 -2.26 -3.71
C GLY A 181 -10.15 -1.97 -3.07
N ARG A 182 -11.19 -1.84 -3.86
CA ARG A 182 -12.57 -1.64 -3.36
C ARG A 182 -13.05 -2.79 -2.48
N GLU A 183 -12.76 -4.03 -2.87
CA GLU A 183 -13.09 -5.21 -2.08
C GLU A 183 -12.31 -5.25 -0.75
N LEU A 184 -11.01 -4.99 -0.79
CA LEU A 184 -10.13 -5.03 0.38
C LEU A 184 -10.46 -3.92 1.39
N LEU A 185 -10.81 -2.73 0.93
CA LEU A 185 -11.10 -1.58 1.78
C LEU A 185 -12.50 -1.61 2.42
N GLN A 186 -13.43 -2.43 1.91
CA GLN A 186 -14.78 -2.63 2.48
C GLN A 186 -15.54 -1.32 2.77
N GLY A 187 -15.23 -0.24 2.04
CA GLY A 187 -15.86 1.07 2.21
C GLY A 187 -15.40 1.87 3.44
N ASP A 188 -14.37 1.44 4.16
CA ASP A 188 -13.88 2.16 5.35
C ASP A 188 -13.18 3.46 5.01
N VAL A 189 -12.57 3.56 3.82
CA VAL A 189 -11.84 4.75 3.36
C VAL A 189 -12.02 4.94 1.86
N PRO A 190 -12.20 6.19 1.38
CA PRO A 190 -12.13 6.50 -0.04
C PRO A 190 -10.69 6.32 -0.55
N PHE A 191 -10.55 5.88 -1.81
CA PHE A 191 -9.24 5.68 -2.41
C PHE A 191 -9.12 6.22 -3.83
N ALA A 192 -7.94 6.67 -4.19
CA ALA A 192 -7.58 7.00 -5.56
C ALA A 192 -6.74 5.89 -6.16
N GLY A 193 -7.15 5.39 -7.31
CA GLY A 193 -6.32 4.49 -8.13
C GLY A 193 -5.39 5.30 -9.03
N GLY A 194 -4.17 4.83 -9.25
CA GLY A 194 -3.23 5.56 -10.11
C GLY A 194 -2.21 4.66 -10.80
N PRO A 195 -1.99 4.86 -12.12
CA PRO A 195 -0.99 4.13 -12.88
C PRO A 195 0.43 4.66 -12.62
N ASP A 196 1.43 3.80 -12.79
CA ASP A 196 2.81 4.19 -13.05
C ASP A 196 3.02 4.27 -14.56
N ILE A 197 3.27 5.47 -15.04
CA ILE A 197 3.40 5.79 -16.47
C ILE A 197 4.84 5.99 -16.93
N GLY A 198 5.79 5.54 -16.13
CA GLY A 198 7.21 5.74 -16.44
C GLY A 198 8.17 4.63 -15.99
N ASN A 199 7.84 3.86 -14.94
CA ASN A 199 8.74 2.84 -14.42
C ASN A 199 8.23 1.40 -14.63
N SER A 200 6.92 1.22 -14.79
CA SER A 200 6.35 -0.11 -15.04
C SER A 200 6.66 -0.62 -16.44
N THR A 201 6.62 -1.94 -16.61
CA THR A 201 6.97 -2.61 -17.87
C THR A 201 6.20 -2.05 -19.06
N GLY A 202 6.93 -1.64 -20.08
CA GLY A 202 6.42 -1.04 -21.32
C GLY A 202 6.15 0.46 -21.23
N TRP A 203 6.33 1.09 -20.06
CA TRP A 203 6.21 2.54 -19.89
C TRP A 203 7.56 3.27 -19.88
N THR A 204 8.65 2.56 -19.61
CA THR A 204 9.99 3.13 -19.32
C THR A 204 10.62 3.94 -20.46
N ASP A 205 10.24 3.66 -21.71
CA ASP A 205 10.84 4.31 -22.88
C ASP A 205 9.99 5.47 -23.43
N GLY A 206 8.86 5.79 -22.76
CA GLY A 206 7.88 6.74 -23.28
C GLY A 206 7.13 6.21 -24.51
N GLY A 207 6.59 7.12 -25.34
CA GLY A 207 5.89 6.73 -26.57
C GLY A 207 4.49 6.13 -26.37
N GLN A 208 3.98 6.11 -25.14
CA GLN A 208 2.72 5.45 -24.77
C GLN A 208 1.52 6.43 -24.66
N SER A 209 1.59 7.60 -25.28
CA SER A 209 0.52 8.62 -25.21
C SER A 209 -0.87 8.06 -25.52
N ALA A 210 -0.96 7.13 -26.48
CA ALA A 210 -2.24 6.51 -26.87
C ALA A 210 -2.85 5.62 -25.78
N LYS A 211 -2.04 5.17 -24.79
CA LYS A 211 -2.46 4.30 -23.68
C LYS A 211 -2.87 5.07 -22.41
N ILE A 212 -2.51 6.35 -22.32
CA ILE A 212 -2.80 7.18 -21.14
C ILE A 212 -4.31 7.32 -20.90
N PRO A 213 -5.15 7.61 -21.92
CA PRO A 213 -6.60 7.69 -21.71
C PRO A 213 -7.21 6.39 -21.16
N ASP A 214 -6.73 5.23 -21.64
CA ASP A 214 -7.20 3.93 -21.16
C ASP A 214 -6.76 3.68 -19.70
N ALA A 215 -5.53 4.06 -19.33
CA ALA A 215 -5.04 3.94 -17.96
C ALA A 215 -5.82 4.84 -16.98
N ILE A 216 -6.18 6.05 -17.41
CA ILE A 216 -7.06 6.95 -16.64
C ILE A 216 -8.42 6.31 -16.45
N ASP A 217 -9.05 5.84 -17.55
CA ASP A 217 -10.37 5.21 -17.54
C ASP A 217 -10.39 3.99 -16.58
N ALA A 218 -9.42 3.08 -16.70
CA ALA A 218 -9.34 1.89 -15.87
C ALA A 218 -9.23 2.20 -14.37
N CYS A 219 -8.50 3.25 -14.00
CA CYS A 219 -8.31 3.63 -12.60
C CYS A 219 -9.50 4.45 -12.08
N ILE A 220 -9.91 5.51 -12.77
CA ILE A 220 -10.89 6.48 -12.26
C ILE A 220 -12.29 5.88 -12.12
N ASN A 221 -12.70 5.01 -13.04
CA ASN A 221 -14.02 4.37 -13.00
C ASN A 221 -14.12 3.23 -11.96
N ASN A 222 -13.01 2.81 -11.39
CA ASN A 222 -12.98 1.73 -10.40
C ASN A 222 -12.49 2.18 -9.01
N SER A 223 -12.32 3.51 -8.81
CA SER A 223 -11.91 4.12 -7.55
C SER A 223 -12.75 5.37 -7.25
N ASP A 224 -12.42 6.09 -6.17
CA ASP A 224 -13.13 7.31 -5.78
C ASP A 224 -12.37 8.57 -6.21
N GLY A 225 -11.22 8.41 -6.85
CA GLY A 225 -10.36 9.49 -7.34
C GLY A 225 -9.22 8.94 -8.18
N PHE A 226 -8.37 9.83 -8.65
CA PHE A 226 -7.27 9.48 -9.54
C PHE A 226 -5.98 10.17 -9.11
N PHE A 227 -4.85 9.49 -9.28
CA PHE A 227 -3.52 10.09 -9.27
C PHE A 227 -2.67 9.45 -10.37
N ALA A 228 -1.54 10.06 -10.71
CA ALA A 228 -0.56 9.47 -11.63
C ALA A 228 0.83 9.49 -11.03
N PHE A 229 1.54 8.41 -11.13
CA PHE A 229 2.96 8.33 -10.85
C PHE A 229 3.73 8.30 -12.18
N ASP A 230 4.42 9.43 -12.60
CA ASP A 230 4.44 10.66 -11.85
C ASP A 230 4.57 11.88 -12.81
N LEU A 231 4.59 13.07 -12.23
CA LEU A 231 4.70 14.33 -12.96
C LEU A 231 5.99 14.45 -13.78
N CYS A 232 7.10 13.84 -13.35
CA CYS A 232 8.36 13.92 -14.11
C CYS A 232 8.24 13.14 -15.42
N HIS A 233 7.56 12.01 -15.45
CA HIS A 233 7.30 11.24 -16.66
C HIS A 233 6.30 11.95 -17.60
N ILE A 234 5.26 12.61 -17.03
CA ILE A 234 4.36 13.45 -17.85
C ILE A 234 5.16 14.53 -18.59
N LYS A 235 6.09 15.19 -17.90
CA LYS A 235 6.95 16.22 -18.51
C LYS A 235 7.96 15.62 -19.48
N MET A 236 8.61 14.53 -19.11
CA MET A 236 9.68 13.89 -19.88
C MET A 236 9.18 13.37 -21.22
N TYR A 237 7.98 12.78 -21.24
CA TYR A 237 7.40 12.13 -22.41
C TYR A 237 6.30 12.97 -23.08
N ASP A 238 6.09 14.20 -22.63
CA ASP A 238 5.06 15.14 -23.14
C ASP A 238 3.65 14.52 -23.19
N TYR A 239 3.22 13.90 -22.09
CA TYR A 239 1.92 13.24 -22.00
C TYR A 239 0.74 14.18 -21.72
N TRP A 240 0.93 15.51 -21.66
CA TRP A 240 -0.10 16.49 -21.29
C TRP A 240 -1.39 16.36 -22.11
N ASN A 241 -1.26 16.29 -23.44
CA ASN A 241 -2.44 16.16 -24.31
C ASN A 241 -3.15 14.82 -24.13
N ALA A 242 -2.43 13.74 -23.84
CA ALA A 242 -3.01 12.43 -23.57
C ALA A 242 -3.79 12.43 -22.25
N PHE A 243 -3.24 13.06 -21.20
CA PHE A 243 -3.96 13.27 -19.94
C PHE A 243 -5.23 14.10 -20.14
N LYS A 244 -5.14 15.22 -20.88
CA LYS A 244 -6.32 16.03 -21.21
C LYS A 244 -7.38 15.18 -21.91
N THR A 245 -7.02 14.40 -22.92
CA THR A 245 -7.95 13.52 -23.64
C THR A 245 -8.63 12.51 -22.71
N GLY A 246 -7.87 11.90 -21.78
CA GLY A 246 -8.42 10.94 -20.81
C GLY A 246 -9.41 11.59 -19.85
N PHE A 247 -9.10 12.78 -19.34
CA PHE A 247 -10.01 13.50 -18.45
C PHE A 247 -11.23 14.08 -19.17
N ASP A 248 -11.09 14.62 -20.39
CA ASP A 248 -12.22 15.07 -21.19
C ASP A 248 -13.23 13.92 -21.38
N LYS A 249 -12.74 12.74 -21.75
CA LYS A 249 -13.54 11.52 -21.93
C LYS A 249 -14.31 11.11 -20.65
N TYR A 250 -13.62 11.18 -19.50
CA TYR A 250 -14.26 10.92 -18.21
C TYR A 250 -15.35 11.96 -17.88
N LEU A 251 -15.07 13.25 -18.09
CA LEU A 251 -16.04 14.32 -17.82
C LEU A 251 -17.28 14.19 -18.70
N GLU A 252 -17.11 13.89 -20.00
CA GLU A 252 -18.22 13.60 -20.90
C GLU A 252 -19.08 12.43 -20.40
N SER A 253 -18.46 11.37 -19.85
CA SER A 253 -19.17 10.18 -19.37
C SER A 253 -20.02 10.40 -18.11
N ILE A 254 -19.75 11.43 -17.32
CA ILE A 254 -20.51 11.75 -16.10
C ILE A 254 -21.56 12.86 -16.31
N GLU A 255 -21.57 13.51 -17.49
CA GLU A 255 -22.58 14.49 -17.89
C GLU A 255 -23.79 13.85 -18.61
N GLU A 256 -23.68 12.58 -19.07
CA GLU A 256 -24.76 11.77 -19.65
C GLU A 256 -25.57 11.05 -18.54
#